data_9ae89d7a3dd83efd36f2fb64ea97ce5c
#
_entry.id   9ae89d7a3dd83efd36f2fb64ea97ce5c
#
_cell.length_a   1.000
_cell.length_b   1.000
_cell.length_c   1.000
_cell.angle_alpha   90.00
_cell.angle_beta   90.00
_cell.angle_gamma   90.00
#
_symmetry.space_group_name_H-M   'P 1'
#
loop_
_entity.id
_entity.type
_entity.pdbx_description
1 polymer ?
#
loop_
_entity_poly.entity_id
_entity_poly.type
_entity_poly.pdbx_seq_one_letter_code
_entity_poly.pdbx_strand_id
1 'polypeptide(L)'
;MGARFTEGAGWEIPALFSMPESEKTAARTHVALADVSDRGKIYVEGQTAASILPLSNPLAIGEGAAQDGRYLFRLRDDQFFISTTAEDAEAVTAHLTAAAQSAAELITVTDLSHGRSQLLVIGPKAAELLSRLCGLDFHDSRFPNLSARQSSVAKTRQLILRHDFGGQALDPLPVYALIGPRSLAAYLWQTALEAGRDGHILPIGQSAVDGLK
;
A
#
# COMPACT_ATOMS: atom_id res chain seq x y z
N MET A 1 10.36 -8.43 -20.32
CA MET A 1 8.91 -8.46 -20.62
C MET A 1 8.47 -7.02 -20.77
N GLY A 2 7.80 -6.68 -21.87
CA GLY A 2 7.26 -5.33 -22.09
C GLY A 2 5.88 -5.22 -21.46
N ALA A 3 5.69 -4.25 -20.55
CA ALA A 3 4.37 -3.92 -20.05
C ALA A 3 3.55 -3.15 -21.09
N ARG A 4 2.24 -3.29 -21.08
CA ARG A 4 1.31 -2.31 -21.65
C ARG A 4 0.96 -1.32 -20.56
N PHE A 5 1.09 -0.04 -20.86
CA PHE A 5 0.81 1.04 -19.91
C PHE A 5 -0.57 1.64 -20.17
N THR A 6 -1.13 2.25 -19.12
CA THR A 6 -2.32 3.08 -19.18
C THR A 6 -2.04 4.39 -18.46
N GLU A 7 -2.73 5.45 -18.88
CA GLU A 7 -2.67 6.74 -18.22
C GLU A 7 -3.89 6.93 -17.32
N GLY A 8 -3.67 7.47 -16.13
CA GLY A 8 -4.73 7.80 -15.17
C GLY A 8 -4.20 8.71 -14.07
N ALA A 9 -4.98 9.71 -13.67
CA ALA A 9 -4.66 10.66 -12.59
C ALA A 9 -3.25 11.29 -12.72
N GLY A 10 -2.77 11.55 -13.94
CA GLY A 10 -1.44 12.11 -14.22
C GLY A 10 -0.28 11.13 -14.08
N TRP A 11 -0.57 9.83 -14.07
CA TRP A 11 0.41 8.76 -14.01
C TRP A 11 0.33 7.87 -15.25
N GLU A 12 1.48 7.34 -15.66
CA GLU A 12 1.59 6.23 -16.59
C GLU A 12 1.96 4.99 -15.78
N ILE A 13 1.05 4.02 -15.69
CA ILE A 13 1.19 2.81 -14.86
C ILE A 13 1.08 1.55 -15.71
N PRO A 14 1.74 0.44 -15.32
CA PRO A 14 1.61 -0.83 -16.01
C PRO A 14 0.18 -1.37 -15.87
N ALA A 15 -0.55 -1.43 -16.97
CA ALA A 15 -1.88 -2.05 -17.01
C ALA A 15 -1.80 -3.58 -17.04
N LEU A 16 -0.87 -4.12 -17.84
CA LEU A 16 -0.66 -5.56 -18.04
C LEU A 16 0.79 -5.85 -18.45
N PHE A 17 1.34 -6.97 -17.97
CA PHE A 17 2.60 -7.56 -18.45
C PHE A 17 2.34 -8.81 -19.30
N SER A 18 1.22 -9.50 -19.05
CA SER A 18 0.80 -10.72 -19.73
C SER A 18 -0.72 -10.80 -19.83
N MET A 19 -1.27 -12.00 -19.94
CA MET A 19 -2.73 -12.18 -19.89
C MET A 19 -3.24 -12.00 -18.45
N PRO A 20 -4.34 -11.25 -18.22
CA PRO A 20 -4.85 -10.93 -16.88
C PRO A 20 -5.07 -12.18 -16.01
N GLU A 21 -5.60 -13.26 -16.56
CA GLU A 21 -5.84 -14.49 -15.81
C GLU A 21 -4.55 -15.20 -15.39
N SER A 22 -3.49 -15.13 -16.20
CA SER A 22 -2.18 -15.67 -15.84
C SER A 22 -1.54 -14.86 -14.72
N GLU A 23 -1.68 -13.54 -14.74
CA GLU A 23 -1.18 -12.64 -13.68
C GLU A 23 -1.93 -12.89 -12.36
N LYS A 24 -3.26 -13.02 -12.40
CA LYS A 24 -4.07 -13.35 -11.23
C LYS A 24 -3.73 -14.73 -10.65
N THR A 25 -3.53 -15.72 -11.51
CA THR A 25 -3.13 -17.07 -11.09
C THR A 25 -1.77 -17.03 -10.39
N ALA A 26 -0.79 -16.31 -10.96
CA ALA A 26 0.53 -16.17 -10.35
C ALA A 26 0.46 -15.51 -8.96
N ALA A 27 -0.33 -14.46 -8.80
CA ALA A 27 -0.54 -13.79 -7.52
C ALA A 27 -1.17 -14.74 -6.47
N ARG A 28 -2.11 -15.59 -6.88
CA ARG A 28 -2.79 -16.54 -5.98
C ARG A 28 -1.95 -17.77 -5.60
N THR A 29 -0.99 -18.16 -6.44
CA THR A 29 -0.23 -19.40 -6.24
C THR A 29 1.20 -19.18 -5.76
N HIS A 30 1.78 -18.01 -6.01
CA HIS A 30 3.19 -17.70 -5.72
C HIS A 30 3.35 -16.34 -5.04
N VAL A 31 4.01 -15.43 -5.71
CA VAL A 31 4.17 -14.02 -5.32
C VAL A 31 4.15 -13.14 -6.57
N ALA A 32 3.44 -12.05 -6.49
CA ALA A 32 3.38 -11.05 -7.55
C ALA A 32 3.85 -9.68 -7.04
N LEU A 33 4.39 -8.88 -7.95
CA LEU A 33 4.80 -7.49 -7.70
C LEU A 33 4.01 -6.57 -8.63
N ALA A 34 3.35 -5.56 -8.07
CA ALA A 34 2.60 -4.57 -8.83
C ALA A 34 3.03 -3.15 -8.47
N ASP A 35 3.08 -2.26 -9.46
CA ASP A 35 3.22 -0.83 -9.25
C ASP A 35 1.83 -0.19 -9.25
N VAL A 36 1.49 0.44 -8.11
CA VAL A 36 0.26 1.19 -7.88
C VAL A 36 0.59 2.58 -7.34
N SER A 37 1.66 3.16 -7.85
CA SER A 37 2.17 4.45 -7.38
C SER A 37 1.25 5.64 -7.71
N ASP A 38 0.22 5.44 -8.50
CA ASP A 38 -0.87 6.39 -8.77
C ASP A 38 -1.79 6.61 -7.56
N ARG A 39 -1.90 5.65 -6.63
CA ARG A 39 -2.79 5.74 -5.47
C ARG A 39 -2.51 6.97 -4.61
N GLY A 40 -3.57 7.47 -3.96
CA GLY A 40 -3.47 8.55 -2.98
C GLY A 40 -2.71 8.12 -1.72
N LYS A 41 -1.83 8.97 -1.23
CA LYS A 41 -0.99 8.78 -0.04
C LYS A 41 -1.01 10.05 0.80
N ILE A 42 -1.90 10.08 1.79
CA ILE A 42 -2.21 11.28 2.56
C ILE A 42 -1.80 11.05 4.01
N TYR A 43 -1.03 11.97 4.57
CA TYR A 43 -0.71 12.02 6.00
C TYR A 43 -1.57 13.05 6.70
N VAL A 44 -2.05 12.70 7.89
CA VAL A 44 -2.79 13.58 8.79
C VAL A 44 -2.06 13.59 10.11
N GLU A 45 -1.62 14.76 10.56
CA GLU A 45 -0.78 14.92 11.76
C GLU A 45 -1.34 16.02 12.68
N GLY A 46 -1.36 15.74 13.97
CA GLY A 46 -1.83 16.64 15.02
C GLY A 46 -2.35 15.88 16.23
N GLN A 47 -2.31 16.49 17.41
CA GLN A 47 -2.74 15.84 18.66
C GLN A 47 -4.20 15.37 18.61
N THR A 48 -5.04 16.12 17.89
CA THR A 48 -6.46 15.82 17.71
C THR A 48 -6.78 15.29 16.30
N ALA A 49 -5.77 14.85 15.54
CA ALA A 49 -5.94 14.38 14.15
C ALA A 49 -7.00 13.28 14.00
N ALA A 50 -7.16 12.41 15.01
CA ALA A 50 -8.21 11.38 15.00
C ALA A 50 -9.63 11.95 14.91
N SER A 51 -9.88 13.18 15.36
CA SER A 51 -11.22 13.79 15.39
C SER A 51 -11.79 14.11 14.02
N ILE A 52 -10.93 14.28 13.00
CA ILE A 52 -11.34 14.57 11.62
C ILE A 52 -11.35 13.34 10.72
N LEU A 53 -11.04 12.16 11.27
CA LEU A 53 -10.97 10.92 10.51
C LEU A 53 -12.24 10.10 10.66
N PRO A 54 -12.69 9.38 9.62
CA PRO A 54 -13.90 8.56 9.64
C PRO A 54 -13.66 7.25 10.40
N LEU A 55 -13.29 7.33 11.68
CA LEU A 55 -13.00 6.18 12.52
C LEU A 55 -14.22 5.81 13.38
N SER A 56 -14.72 4.58 13.23
CA SER A 56 -15.78 4.04 14.09
C SER A 56 -15.25 3.66 15.48
N ASN A 57 -13.99 3.26 15.55
CA ASN A 57 -13.30 2.90 16.81
C ASN A 57 -11.86 3.44 16.79
N PRO A 58 -11.29 3.75 17.99
CA PRO A 58 -9.88 4.13 18.08
C PRO A 58 -8.96 3.01 17.57
N LEU A 59 -7.94 3.36 16.82
CA LEU A 59 -6.89 2.43 16.38
C LEU A 59 -5.71 2.49 17.36
N ALA A 60 -5.10 1.34 17.66
CA ALA A 60 -3.80 1.33 18.31
C ALA A 60 -2.69 1.71 17.31
N ILE A 61 -1.51 2.09 17.82
CA ILE A 61 -0.37 2.41 16.96
C ILE A 61 0.02 1.16 16.15
N GLY A 62 0.13 1.32 14.84
CA GLY A 62 0.40 0.25 13.91
C GLY A 62 -0.82 -0.55 13.47
N GLU A 63 -2.02 -0.18 13.91
CA GLU A 63 -3.28 -0.76 13.44
C GLU A 63 -3.89 0.08 12.33
N GLY A 64 -4.72 -0.56 11.52
CA GLY A 64 -5.47 0.05 10.44
C GLY A 64 -6.93 -0.37 10.38
N ALA A 65 -7.68 0.36 9.57
CA ALA A 65 -9.06 0.08 9.21
C ALA A 65 -9.24 0.20 7.69
N ALA A 66 -10.15 -0.61 7.15
CA ALA A 66 -10.59 -0.50 5.78
C ALA A 66 -12.02 0.04 5.77
N GLN A 67 -12.27 1.10 5.03
CA GLN A 67 -13.59 1.72 4.91
C GLN A 67 -13.73 2.39 3.54
N ASP A 68 -14.83 2.12 2.85
CA ASP A 68 -15.21 2.77 1.58
C ASP A 68 -14.07 2.71 0.52
N GLY A 69 -13.39 1.55 0.41
CA GLY A 69 -12.27 1.35 -0.53
C GLY A 69 -10.97 2.05 -0.14
N ARG A 70 -10.92 2.65 1.04
CA ARG A 70 -9.76 3.33 1.61
C ARG A 70 -9.17 2.52 2.75
N TYR A 71 -7.86 2.68 2.95
CA TYR A 71 -7.15 2.10 4.09
C TYR A 71 -6.59 3.24 4.94
N LEU A 72 -6.92 3.22 6.23
CA LEU A 72 -6.46 4.20 7.21
C LEU A 72 -5.63 3.47 8.26
N PHE A 73 -4.44 3.99 8.58
CA PHE A 73 -3.53 3.41 9.56
C PHE A 73 -3.08 4.47 10.57
N ARG A 74 -3.03 4.11 11.86
CA ARG A 74 -2.40 4.93 12.88
C ARG A 74 -0.91 4.60 12.96
N LEU A 75 -0.05 5.55 12.65
CA LEU A 75 1.40 5.34 12.62
C LEU A 75 2.08 5.74 13.94
N ARG A 76 1.55 6.77 14.59
CA ARG A 76 1.98 7.31 15.90
C ARG A 76 0.77 7.84 16.66
N ASP A 77 1.02 8.36 17.87
CA ASP A 77 -0.05 8.96 18.68
C ASP A 77 -0.80 10.07 17.95
N ASP A 78 -0.06 10.86 17.17
CA ASP A 78 -0.48 12.08 16.48
C ASP A 78 -0.41 11.98 14.96
N GLN A 79 -0.15 10.79 14.39
CA GLN A 79 0.06 10.62 12.94
C GLN A 79 -0.74 9.46 12.36
N PHE A 80 -1.49 9.77 11.31
CA PHE A 80 -2.26 8.81 10.53
C PHE A 80 -1.85 8.83 9.06
N PHE A 81 -2.02 7.71 8.40
CA PHE A 81 -1.80 7.54 6.98
C PHE A 81 -3.05 6.99 6.31
N ILE A 82 -3.42 7.58 5.18
CA ILE A 82 -4.57 7.16 4.37
C ILE A 82 -4.07 6.79 2.98
N SER A 83 -4.40 5.56 2.55
CA SER A 83 -4.26 5.12 1.17
C SER A 83 -5.63 5.07 0.52
N THR A 84 -5.77 5.70 -0.65
CA THR A 84 -7.02 5.76 -1.41
C THR A 84 -6.78 5.46 -2.89
N THR A 85 -7.82 5.39 -3.70
CA THR A 85 -7.67 5.31 -5.16
C THR A 85 -7.04 6.60 -5.70
N ALA A 86 -6.53 6.55 -6.92
CA ALA A 86 -5.97 7.73 -7.60
C ALA A 86 -7.05 8.79 -7.82
N GLU A 87 -8.24 8.36 -8.21
CA GLU A 87 -9.40 9.22 -8.52
C GLU A 87 -9.92 9.96 -7.29
N ASP A 88 -9.88 9.30 -6.11
CA ASP A 88 -10.39 9.87 -4.86
C ASP A 88 -9.39 10.77 -4.13
N ALA A 89 -8.11 10.73 -4.48
CA ALA A 89 -7.02 11.35 -3.72
C ALA A 89 -7.23 12.87 -3.51
N GLU A 90 -7.61 13.59 -4.55
CA GLU A 90 -7.86 15.03 -4.50
C GLU A 90 -9.06 15.36 -3.60
N ALA A 91 -10.18 14.65 -3.79
CA ALA A 91 -11.40 14.88 -3.02
C ALA A 91 -11.21 14.59 -1.53
N VAL A 92 -10.50 13.49 -1.20
CA VAL A 92 -10.17 13.11 0.18
C VAL A 92 -9.25 14.14 0.82
N THR A 93 -8.21 14.58 0.10
CA THR A 93 -7.28 15.61 0.59
C THR A 93 -8.00 16.93 0.86
N ALA A 94 -8.86 17.38 -0.06
CA ALA A 94 -9.64 18.60 0.09
C ALA A 94 -10.59 18.53 1.29
N HIS A 95 -11.30 17.39 1.45
CA HIS A 95 -12.22 17.18 2.57
C HIS A 95 -11.48 17.23 3.92
N LEU A 96 -10.37 16.51 4.05
CA LEU A 96 -9.57 16.50 5.27
C LEU A 96 -8.95 17.85 5.58
N THR A 97 -8.50 18.58 4.55
CA THR A 97 -7.94 19.93 4.71
C THR A 97 -9.01 20.91 5.24
N ALA A 98 -10.23 20.86 4.70
CA ALA A 98 -11.33 21.69 5.19
C ALA A 98 -11.69 21.34 6.65
N ALA A 99 -11.73 20.04 7.00
CA ALA A 99 -11.96 19.61 8.37
C ALA A 99 -10.84 20.06 9.31
N ALA A 100 -9.59 19.97 8.90
CA ALA A 100 -8.42 20.43 9.67
C ALA A 100 -8.46 21.95 9.92
N GLN A 101 -8.85 22.74 8.93
CA GLN A 101 -9.01 24.19 9.07
C GLN A 101 -10.13 24.59 10.06
N SER A 102 -11.11 23.72 10.24
CA SER A 102 -12.24 23.94 11.16
C SER A 102 -11.96 23.40 12.58
N ALA A 103 -10.86 22.69 12.78
CA ALA A 103 -10.48 22.12 14.06
C ALA A 103 -9.97 23.21 15.02
N ALA A 104 -10.17 22.99 16.34
CA ALA A 104 -9.69 23.92 17.37
C ALA A 104 -8.17 23.91 17.54
N GLU A 105 -7.53 22.79 17.22
CA GLU A 105 -6.08 22.58 17.34
C GLU A 105 -5.47 22.41 15.95
N LEU A 106 -4.15 22.61 15.87
CA LEU A 106 -3.41 22.47 14.62
C LEU A 106 -3.42 21.02 14.14
N ILE A 107 -4.02 20.81 12.98
CA ILE A 107 -3.94 19.54 12.23
C ILE A 107 -3.37 19.84 10.85
N THR A 108 -2.37 19.09 10.45
CA THR A 108 -1.73 19.19 9.13
C THR A 108 -2.15 18.01 8.25
N VAL A 109 -2.60 18.31 7.04
CA VAL A 109 -2.90 17.33 6.00
C VAL A 109 -1.87 17.48 4.90
N THR A 110 -1.14 16.39 4.59
CA THR A 110 -0.08 16.41 3.59
C THR A 110 -0.32 15.32 2.55
N ASP A 111 -0.58 15.72 1.31
CA ASP A 111 -0.61 14.80 0.18
C ASP A 111 0.80 14.53 -0.35
N LEU A 112 1.23 13.27 -0.24
CA LEU A 112 2.51 12.78 -0.75
C LEU A 112 2.34 11.83 -1.95
N SER A 113 1.17 11.81 -2.60
CA SER A 113 0.86 10.89 -3.70
C SER A 113 1.92 10.92 -4.79
N HIS A 114 2.35 12.10 -5.23
CA HIS A 114 3.36 12.25 -6.27
C HIS A 114 4.82 12.14 -5.77
N GLY A 115 5.05 12.27 -4.47
CA GLY A 115 6.40 12.18 -3.86
C GLY A 115 6.80 10.77 -3.45
N ARG A 116 5.82 9.85 -3.39
CA ARG A 116 6.02 8.48 -2.93
C ARG A 116 5.61 7.47 -4.00
N SER A 117 6.39 6.39 -4.13
CA SER A 117 5.97 5.18 -4.83
C SER A 117 5.18 4.27 -3.91
N GLN A 118 4.37 3.41 -4.49
CA GLN A 118 3.68 2.33 -3.79
C GLN A 118 3.74 1.06 -4.62
N LEU A 119 4.48 0.06 -4.12
CA LEU A 119 4.56 -1.25 -4.73
C LEU A 119 3.77 -2.25 -3.88
N LEU A 120 3.02 -3.15 -4.52
CA LEU A 120 2.35 -4.24 -3.83
C LEU A 120 3.13 -5.54 -4.02
N VAL A 121 3.38 -6.24 -2.92
CA VAL A 121 3.85 -7.62 -2.89
C VAL A 121 2.64 -8.48 -2.50
N ILE A 122 2.18 -9.32 -3.42
CA ILE A 122 0.88 -10.02 -3.33
C ILE A 122 1.09 -11.52 -3.40
N GLY A 123 0.45 -12.27 -2.53
CA GLY A 123 0.37 -13.71 -2.63
C GLY A 123 0.90 -14.50 -1.45
N PRO A 124 0.72 -15.83 -1.44
CA PRO A 124 1.06 -16.68 -0.30
C PRO A 124 2.56 -16.69 0.04
N LYS A 125 3.43 -16.38 -0.92
CA LYS A 125 4.89 -16.28 -0.70
C LYS A 125 5.37 -14.84 -0.48
N ALA A 126 4.48 -13.87 -0.30
CA ALA A 126 4.84 -12.46 -0.10
C ALA A 126 5.67 -12.24 1.18
N ALA A 127 5.28 -12.86 2.29
CA ALA A 127 6.01 -12.80 3.56
C ALA A 127 7.41 -13.41 3.44
N GLU A 128 7.57 -14.53 2.75
CA GLU A 128 8.87 -15.17 2.49
C GLU A 128 9.80 -14.25 1.69
N LEU A 129 9.29 -13.64 0.62
CA LEU A 129 10.06 -12.68 -0.18
C LEU A 129 10.50 -11.49 0.68
N LEU A 130 9.59 -10.90 1.44
CA LEU A 130 9.88 -9.74 2.27
C LEU A 130 10.89 -10.04 3.37
N SER A 131 10.89 -11.24 3.94
CA SER A 131 11.88 -11.67 4.93
C SER A 131 13.32 -11.71 4.39
N ARG A 132 13.50 -11.83 3.08
CA ARG A 132 14.82 -11.75 2.42
C ARG A 132 15.30 -10.29 2.27
N LEU A 133 14.39 -9.32 2.28
CA LEU A 133 14.66 -7.92 2.01
C LEU A 133 14.58 -7.03 3.26
N CYS A 134 13.99 -7.51 4.33
CA CYS A 134 13.65 -6.75 5.53
C CYS A 134 13.81 -7.62 6.78
N GLY A 135 14.34 -7.03 7.85
CA GLY A 135 14.52 -7.73 9.14
C GLY A 135 13.28 -7.80 10.02
N LEU A 136 12.10 -7.42 9.51
CA LEU A 136 10.84 -7.60 10.23
C LEU A 136 10.38 -9.05 10.19
N ASP A 137 9.68 -9.46 11.25
CA ASP A 137 8.96 -10.72 11.28
C ASP A 137 7.59 -10.54 10.61
N PHE A 138 7.39 -11.18 9.45
CA PHE A 138 6.17 -11.14 8.66
C PHE A 138 5.19 -12.27 9.00
N HIS A 139 5.41 -13.02 10.08
CA HIS A 139 4.46 -14.00 10.57
C HIS A 139 3.13 -13.32 10.96
N ASP A 140 1.99 -13.95 10.69
CA ASP A 140 0.65 -13.37 10.87
C ASP A 140 0.38 -12.87 12.30
N SER A 141 0.93 -13.54 13.30
CA SER A 141 0.81 -13.09 14.70
C SER A 141 1.61 -11.84 15.04
N ARG A 142 2.62 -11.48 14.23
CA ARG A 142 3.49 -10.30 14.42
C ARG A 142 3.17 -9.16 13.48
N PHE A 143 2.66 -9.51 12.30
CA PHE A 143 2.25 -8.56 11.29
C PHE A 143 0.87 -8.96 10.71
N PRO A 144 -0.20 -8.84 11.52
CA PRO A 144 -1.55 -9.24 11.11
C PRO A 144 -2.10 -8.35 9.99
N ASN A 145 -3.18 -8.80 9.36
CA ASN A 145 -3.92 -7.96 8.39
C ASN A 145 -4.33 -6.62 9.03
N LEU A 146 -4.43 -5.57 8.24
CA LEU A 146 -4.68 -4.19 8.66
C LEU A 146 -3.65 -3.69 9.69
N SER A 147 -2.38 -3.96 9.45
CA SER A 147 -1.30 -3.39 10.28
C SER A 147 -0.26 -2.64 9.45
N ALA A 148 0.43 -1.73 10.12
CA ALA A 148 1.47 -0.86 9.55
C ALA A 148 2.76 -0.94 10.36
N ARG A 149 3.91 -0.95 9.66
CA ARG A 149 5.25 -0.86 10.26
C ARG A 149 6.15 0.01 9.39
N GLN A 150 7.11 0.67 9.99
CA GLN A 150 8.17 1.37 9.27
C GLN A 150 9.48 0.61 9.44
N SER A 151 10.13 0.29 8.34
CA SER A 151 11.41 -0.43 8.36
C SER A 151 12.25 -0.14 7.13
N SER A 152 13.45 -0.71 7.10
CA SER A 152 14.31 -0.74 5.92
C SER A 152 13.99 -1.99 5.11
N VAL A 153 13.54 -1.80 3.86
CA VAL A 153 13.36 -2.86 2.87
C VAL A 153 14.37 -2.63 1.77
N ALA A 154 15.19 -3.63 1.44
CA ALA A 154 16.28 -3.49 0.47
C ALA A 154 17.14 -2.23 0.73
N LYS A 155 17.47 -1.97 2.00
CA LYS A 155 18.26 -0.79 2.46
C LYS A 155 17.56 0.57 2.22
N THR A 156 16.29 0.60 1.84
CA THR A 156 15.51 1.84 1.66
C THR A 156 14.42 1.93 2.73
N ARG A 157 14.18 3.14 3.26
CA ARG A 157 13.13 3.35 4.27
C ARG A 157 11.76 3.23 3.63
N GLN A 158 10.94 2.32 4.14
CA GLN A 158 9.59 2.07 3.67
C GLN A 158 8.58 2.13 4.82
N LEU A 159 7.39 2.65 4.54
CA LEU A 159 6.19 2.33 5.28
C LEU A 159 5.62 1.05 4.66
N ILE A 160 5.44 0.02 5.47
CA ILE A 160 4.91 -1.28 5.05
C ILE A 160 3.52 -1.40 5.64
N LEU A 161 2.51 -1.55 4.78
CA LEU A 161 1.13 -1.77 5.17
C LEU A 161 0.75 -3.19 4.77
N ARG A 162 0.04 -3.90 5.63
CA ARG A 162 -0.64 -5.14 5.25
C ARG A 162 -2.14 -4.89 5.11
N HIS A 163 -2.71 -5.24 3.96
CA HIS A 163 -4.15 -5.17 3.70
C HIS A 163 -4.54 -6.28 2.73
N ASP A 164 -4.90 -7.42 3.26
CA ASP A 164 -5.17 -8.62 2.49
C ASP A 164 -6.41 -8.45 1.58
N PHE A 165 -6.37 -8.98 0.36
CA PHE A 165 -7.52 -8.99 -0.54
C PHE A 165 -8.48 -10.12 -0.18
N GLY A 166 -9.78 -9.91 -0.43
CA GLY A 166 -10.81 -10.87 -0.06
C GLY A 166 -11.37 -10.68 1.35
N GLY A 167 -10.85 -9.73 2.12
CA GLY A 167 -11.40 -9.31 3.41
C GLY A 167 -11.62 -10.46 4.40
N GLN A 168 -12.89 -10.80 4.68
CA GLN A 168 -13.30 -11.87 5.59
C GLN A 168 -13.51 -13.23 4.88
N ALA A 169 -13.01 -13.41 3.67
CA ALA A 169 -13.05 -14.70 2.98
C ALA A 169 -12.28 -15.77 3.76
N LEU A 170 -12.63 -17.03 3.52
CA LEU A 170 -11.99 -18.17 4.19
C LEU A 170 -10.47 -18.29 3.89
N ASP A 171 -10.01 -17.69 2.79
CA ASP A 171 -8.62 -17.70 2.35
C ASP A 171 -8.24 -16.33 1.76
N PRO A 172 -7.98 -15.32 2.61
CA PRO A 172 -7.60 -13.99 2.18
C PRO A 172 -6.21 -14.03 1.51
N LEU A 173 -6.07 -13.30 0.41
CA LEU A 173 -4.80 -13.19 -0.30
C LEU A 173 -3.90 -12.15 0.38
N PRO A 174 -2.74 -12.53 0.95
CA PRO A 174 -1.85 -11.60 1.62
C PRO A 174 -1.33 -10.52 0.67
N VAL A 175 -1.43 -9.25 1.10
CA VAL A 175 -0.96 -8.09 0.36
C VAL A 175 -0.17 -7.16 1.26
N TYR A 176 1.06 -6.86 0.86
CA TYR A 176 1.92 -5.89 1.52
C TYR A 176 2.19 -4.71 0.57
N ALA A 177 1.82 -3.50 0.99
CA ALA A 177 2.16 -2.28 0.28
C ALA A 177 3.47 -1.71 0.83
N LEU A 178 4.44 -1.49 -0.05
CA LEU A 178 5.73 -0.85 0.25
C LEU A 178 5.65 0.59 -0.25
N ILE A 179 5.66 1.55 0.68
CA ILE A 179 5.52 2.98 0.37
C ILE A 179 6.81 3.70 0.75
N GLY A 180 7.49 4.24 -0.24
CA GLY A 180 8.79 4.86 -0.06
C GLY A 180 9.07 6.00 -1.03
N PRO A 181 10.29 6.56 -1.03
CA PRO A 181 10.67 7.64 -1.93
C PRO A 181 10.51 7.22 -3.40
N ARG A 182 9.81 8.03 -4.21
CA ARG A 182 9.61 7.78 -5.64
C ARG A 182 10.95 7.59 -6.40
N SER A 183 11.98 8.33 -6.02
CA SER A 183 13.31 8.23 -6.63
C SER A 183 14.00 6.87 -6.46
N LEU A 184 13.55 6.05 -5.49
CA LEU A 184 14.09 4.72 -5.23
C LEU A 184 13.16 3.59 -5.73
N ALA A 185 12.05 3.91 -6.38
CA ALA A 185 11.06 2.94 -6.83
C ALA A 185 11.66 1.89 -7.78
N ALA A 186 12.41 2.33 -8.81
CA ALA A 186 13.03 1.42 -9.77
C ALA A 186 14.05 0.49 -9.10
N TYR A 187 14.84 0.99 -8.16
CA TYR A 187 15.78 0.18 -7.38
C TYR A 187 15.04 -0.89 -6.56
N LEU A 188 14.00 -0.49 -5.83
CA LEU A 188 13.22 -1.41 -5.00
C LEU A 188 12.53 -2.47 -5.86
N TRP A 189 11.95 -2.08 -7.00
CA TRP A 189 11.33 -2.97 -7.98
C TRP A 189 12.29 -4.04 -8.47
N GLN A 190 13.47 -3.63 -8.97
CA GLN A 190 14.49 -4.55 -9.47
C GLN A 190 14.99 -5.50 -8.38
N THR A 191 15.29 -4.96 -7.18
CA THR A 191 15.77 -5.76 -6.06
C THR A 191 14.73 -6.78 -5.60
N ALA A 192 13.44 -6.42 -5.59
CA ALA A 192 12.36 -7.36 -5.25
C ALA A 192 12.24 -8.47 -6.30
N LEU A 193 12.31 -8.15 -7.59
CA LEU A 193 12.30 -9.15 -8.67
C LEU A 193 13.50 -10.10 -8.59
N GLU A 194 14.69 -9.60 -8.29
CA GLU A 194 15.89 -10.43 -8.12
C GLU A 194 15.77 -11.37 -6.91
N ALA A 195 15.36 -10.84 -5.76
CA ALA A 195 15.19 -11.61 -4.54
C ALA A 195 14.07 -12.66 -4.63
N GLY A 196 13.06 -12.41 -5.45
CA GLY A 196 11.92 -13.30 -5.66
C GLY A 196 12.09 -14.31 -6.80
N ARG A 197 13.22 -14.29 -7.51
CA ARG A 197 13.43 -15.14 -8.71
C ARG A 197 13.19 -16.63 -8.45
N ASP A 198 13.75 -17.16 -7.37
CA ASP A 198 13.59 -18.57 -7.01
C ASP A 198 12.16 -18.89 -6.51
N GLY A 199 11.43 -17.88 -6.01
CA GLY A 199 10.03 -17.96 -5.60
C GLY A 199 9.04 -17.79 -6.73
N HIS A 200 9.49 -17.68 -7.99
CA HIS A 200 8.67 -17.42 -9.17
C HIS A 200 7.87 -16.13 -9.09
N ILE A 201 8.52 -15.05 -8.61
CA ILE A 201 7.90 -13.72 -8.62
C ILE A 201 7.56 -13.29 -10.05
N LEU A 202 6.36 -12.77 -10.25
CA LEU A 202 5.93 -12.21 -11.52
C LEU A 202 5.48 -10.76 -11.35
N PRO A 203 5.87 -9.86 -12.26
CA PRO A 203 5.26 -8.55 -12.34
C PRO A 203 3.82 -8.70 -12.85
N ILE A 204 2.89 -7.97 -12.23
CA ILE A 204 1.49 -7.91 -12.65
C ILE A 204 1.04 -6.46 -12.79
N GLY A 205 0.10 -6.23 -13.70
CA GLY A 205 -0.44 -4.91 -13.95
C GLY A 205 -1.69 -4.58 -13.14
N GLN A 206 -2.11 -3.32 -13.23
CA GLN A 206 -3.27 -2.78 -12.50
C GLN A 206 -4.56 -3.58 -12.77
N SER A 207 -4.78 -4.03 -14.02
CA SER A 207 -5.97 -4.81 -14.38
C SER A 207 -6.06 -6.14 -13.62
N ALA A 208 -4.91 -6.78 -13.36
CA ALA A 208 -4.89 -7.99 -12.54
C ALA A 208 -5.11 -7.67 -11.07
N VAL A 209 -4.50 -6.60 -10.54
CA VAL A 209 -4.70 -6.15 -9.15
C VAL A 209 -6.17 -5.87 -8.86
N ASP A 210 -6.88 -5.19 -9.77
CA ASP A 210 -8.30 -4.88 -9.60
C ASP A 210 -9.20 -6.12 -9.64
N GLY A 211 -8.82 -7.12 -10.41
CA GLY A 211 -9.53 -8.40 -10.46
C GLY A 211 -9.19 -9.38 -9.31
N LEU A 212 -8.30 -9.01 -8.38
CA LEU A 212 -7.93 -9.79 -7.19
C LEU A 212 -8.62 -9.31 -5.90
N LYS A 213 -9.16 -8.09 -5.90
CA LYS A 213 -9.87 -7.44 -4.76
C LYS A 213 -11.28 -8.08 -4.49
#